data_a8f799c1c14862e75ddd770e6f3a4c78
#
_entry.id   a8f799c1c14862e75ddd770e6f3a4c78
#
_cell.length_a   1.000
_cell.length_b   1.000
_cell.length_c   1.000
_cell.angle_alpha   90.00
_cell.angle_beta   90.00
_cell.angle_gamma   90.00
#
_symmetry.space_group_name_H-M   'P 1'
#
loop_
_entity.id
_entity.type
_entity.pdbx_description
1 polymer ?
#
loop_
_entity_poly.entity_id
_entity_poly.type
_entity_poly.pdbx_seq_one_letter_code
_entity_poly.pdbx_strand_id
1 'polypeptide(L)' 'MKNVLFCAVPFDKGEVTLALESGVDAVITERERVAAVQALSKTPVLAAEDQPYVLL' A
#
# COMPACT_ATOMS: atom_id res chain seq x y z
N MET A 1 -17.21 -0.11 -10.79
CA MET A 1 -15.77 -0.06 -10.69
C MET A 1 -15.29 -0.52 -9.33
N LYS A 2 -14.23 -1.28 -9.31
CA LYS A 2 -13.71 -1.80 -8.05
C LYS A 2 -12.45 -1.06 -7.66
N ASN A 3 -12.32 -0.79 -6.37
CA ASN A 3 -11.09 -0.26 -5.82
C ASN A 3 -10.47 -1.35 -4.98
N VAL A 4 -9.31 -1.81 -5.40
CA VAL A 4 -8.59 -2.85 -4.69
C VAL A 4 -7.48 -2.21 -3.87
N LEU A 5 -7.59 -2.31 -2.57
CA LEU A 5 -6.60 -1.76 -1.66
C LEU A 5 -5.81 -2.90 -1.04
N PHE A 6 -4.50 -2.75 -1.04
CA PHE A 6 -3.63 -3.74 -0.42
C PHE A 6 -3.03 -3.15 0.85
N CYS A 7 -3.25 -3.82 1.96
CA CYS A 7 -2.74 -3.34 3.24
C CYS A 7 -1.43 -4.07 3.57
N ALA A 8 -0.34 -3.33 3.56
CA ALA A 8 0.98 -3.87 3.80
C ALA A 8 1.51 -3.40 5.15
N VAL A 9 0.86 -3.86 6.20
CA VAL A 9 1.27 -3.55 7.57
C VAL A 9 1.34 -4.87 8.32
N PRO A 10 2.52 -5.29 8.77
CA PRO A 10 3.81 -4.63 8.57
C PRO A 10 4.29 -4.69 7.13
N PHE A 11 5.16 -3.75 6.80
CA PHE A 11 5.66 -3.65 5.44
C PHE A 11 6.43 -4.92 5.04
N ASP A 12 6.16 -5.39 3.84
CA ASP A 12 6.89 -6.52 3.27
C ASP A 12 7.10 -6.22 1.79
N LYS A 13 8.34 -6.03 1.43
CA LYS A 13 8.67 -5.61 0.07
C LYS A 13 8.20 -6.63 -0.97
N GLY A 14 8.36 -7.92 -0.65
CA GLY A 14 7.93 -8.95 -1.59
C GLY A 14 6.44 -8.92 -1.85
N GLU A 15 5.67 -8.79 -0.78
CA GLU A 15 4.22 -8.75 -0.91
C GLU A 15 3.76 -7.48 -1.60
N VAL A 16 4.40 -6.36 -1.29
CA VAL A 16 4.06 -5.10 -1.94
C VAL A 16 4.34 -5.19 -3.43
N THR A 17 5.47 -5.76 -3.80
CA THR A 17 5.82 -5.91 -5.21
C THR A 17 4.77 -6.75 -5.93
N LEU A 18 4.35 -7.86 -5.32
CA LEU A 18 3.31 -8.70 -5.91
C LEU A 18 2.01 -7.94 -6.06
N ALA A 19 1.65 -7.15 -5.06
CA ALA A 19 0.42 -6.37 -5.14
C ALA A 19 0.47 -5.37 -6.27
N LEU A 20 1.61 -4.69 -6.42
CA LEU A 20 1.75 -3.71 -7.49
C LEU A 20 1.66 -4.37 -8.85
N GLU A 21 2.23 -5.56 -8.99
CA GLU A 21 2.16 -6.29 -10.25
C GLU A 21 0.75 -6.80 -10.51
N SER A 22 -0.02 -7.02 -9.47
CA SER A 22 -1.40 -7.47 -9.61
C SER A 22 -2.35 -6.35 -10.02
N GLY A 23 -1.87 -5.10 -9.98
CA GLY A 23 -2.70 -4.00 -10.42
C GLY A 23 -3.65 -3.47 -9.38
N VAL A 24 -3.23 -3.48 -8.10
CA VAL A 24 -4.06 -2.89 -7.06
C VAL A 24 -4.19 -1.39 -7.29
N ASP A 25 -5.29 -0.82 -6.82
CA ASP A 25 -5.56 0.60 -7.00
C ASP A 25 -4.76 1.46 -6.04
N ALA A 26 -4.44 0.94 -4.86
CA ALA A 26 -3.65 1.68 -3.90
C ALA A 26 -3.05 0.72 -2.90
N VAL A 27 -1.98 1.17 -2.24
CA VAL A 27 -1.31 0.39 -1.22
C VAL A 27 -1.36 1.19 0.08
N ILE A 28 -1.69 0.51 1.17
CA ILE A 28 -1.70 1.12 2.49
C ILE A 28 -0.54 0.51 3.27
N THR A 29 0.34 1.34 3.77
CA THR A 29 1.50 0.86 4.50
C THR A 29 1.85 1.83 5.62
N GLU A 30 2.87 1.49 6.39
CA GLU A 30 3.32 2.36 7.47
C GLU A 30 3.82 3.67 6.88
N ARG A 31 3.57 4.77 7.61
CA ARG A 31 3.94 6.09 7.11
C ARG A 31 5.40 6.16 6.68
N GLU A 32 6.28 5.58 7.47
CA GLU A 32 7.71 5.65 7.18
C GLU A 32 8.08 4.85 5.93
N ARG A 33 7.20 4.00 5.46
CA ARG A 33 7.44 3.20 4.26
C ARG A 33 6.76 3.75 3.02
N VAL A 34 5.93 4.77 3.18
CA VAL A 34 5.19 5.32 2.06
C VAL A 34 6.12 5.77 0.93
N ALA A 35 7.15 6.52 1.29
CA ALA A 35 8.08 7.02 0.27
C ALA A 35 8.79 5.87 -0.44
N ALA A 36 9.13 4.81 0.30
CA ALA A 36 9.81 3.68 -0.31
C ALA A 36 8.92 2.99 -1.34
N VAL A 37 7.63 2.83 -1.02
CA VAL A 37 6.71 2.19 -1.94
C VAL A 37 6.42 3.10 -3.13
N GLN A 38 6.30 4.40 -2.91
CA GLN A 38 6.07 5.35 -3.99
C GLN A 38 7.20 5.32 -5.00
N ALA A 39 8.41 5.05 -4.54
CA ALA A 39 9.56 4.97 -5.44
C ALA A 39 9.51 3.72 -6.32
N LEU A 40 8.73 2.72 -5.92
CA LEU A 40 8.64 1.48 -6.68
C LEU A 40 7.63 1.55 -7.81
N SER A 41 6.61 2.40 -7.66
CA SER A 41 5.52 2.42 -8.61
C SER A 41 4.79 3.74 -8.54
N LYS A 42 3.98 4.01 -9.56
CA LYS A 42 3.13 5.18 -9.59
C LYS A 42 1.82 4.97 -8.85
N THR A 43 1.59 3.75 -8.37
CA THR A 43 0.38 3.44 -7.64
C THR A 43 0.28 4.32 -6.40
N PRO A 44 -0.90 4.87 -6.11
CA PRO A 44 -1.07 5.68 -4.91
C PRO A 44 -0.74 4.88 -3.66
N VAL A 45 -0.08 5.54 -2.71
CA VAL A 45 0.28 4.90 -1.45
C VAL A 45 -0.25 5.75 -0.32
N LEU A 46 -0.92 5.10 0.62
CA LEU A 46 -1.54 5.77 1.75
C LEU A 46 -0.89 5.30 3.04
N ALA A 47 -0.82 6.19 4.00
CA ALA A 47 -0.30 5.84 5.32
C ALA A 47 -1.41 5.22 6.14
N ALA A 48 -1.14 4.06 6.75
CA ALA A 48 -2.16 3.36 7.51
C ALA A 48 -2.70 4.19 8.65
N GLU A 49 -1.84 4.96 9.28
CA GLU A 49 -2.29 5.77 10.42
C GLU A 49 -3.22 6.90 10.02
N ASP A 50 -3.29 7.20 8.73
CA ASP A 50 -4.21 8.21 8.22
C ASP A 50 -5.53 7.62 7.76
N GLN A 51 -5.70 6.31 7.92
CA GLN A 51 -6.90 5.61 7.46
C GLN A 51 -7.70 5.14 8.65
N PRO A 52 -8.72 5.89 9.07
CA PRO A 52 -9.47 5.53 10.27
C PRO A 52 -10.23 4.21 10.15
N TYR A 53 -10.46 3.76 8.94
CA TYR A 53 -11.20 2.52 8.73
C TYR A 53 -10.31 1.31 8.54
N VAL A 54 -9.01 1.47 8.66
CA VAL A 54 -8.11 0.33 8.60
C VAL A 54 -8.16 -0.38 9.94
N LEU A 55 -8.51 -1.64 9.92
CA LEU A 55 -8.63 -2.43 11.13
C LEU A 55 -7.44 -3.35 11.28
N LEU A 56 -6.99 -3.46 12.49
CA LEU A 56 -5.86 -4.31 12.83
C LEU A 56 -6.29 -5.45 13.70
#